data_83d96df66f3561eca9c8e56fd23a7f33
#
_entry.id   83d96df66f3561eca9c8e56fd23a7f33
#
_cell.length_a   1.000
_cell.length_b   1.000
_cell.length_c   1.000
_cell.angle_alpha   90.00
_cell.angle_beta   90.00
_cell.angle_gamma   90.00
#
_symmetry.space_group_name_H-M   'P 1'
#
loop_
_entity.id
_entity.type
_entity.pdbx_description
1 polymer ?
#
loop_
_entity_poly.entity_id
_entity_poly.type
_entity_poly.pdbx_seq_one_letter_code
_entity_poly.pdbx_strand_id
1 'polypeptide(L)'
;LREAYPSLEDHIIEDDFLKMNLHRLFDGTPFVLTGNYPYNISSQIFFKMLDNKDIVPCCTGMIQKEVAERIAAGPGSKTYGILSVLIQAWYKVEYLFTVSEHVFNPPPKVKSAVIRMTRNETKELGCDEKLFKQVVKTTFNQRRKTLRNSIKPILGKDCPLTENIL
;
A
#
# COMPACT_ATOMS: atom_id res chain seq x y z
N LEU A 1 27.29 -4.93 -1.68
CA LEU A 1 26.99 -3.75 -2.52
C LEU A 1 28.16 -2.78 -2.49
N ARG A 2 28.62 -2.31 -1.32
CA ARG A 2 29.74 -1.34 -1.19
C ARG A 2 31.01 -1.83 -1.89
N GLU A 3 31.41 -3.09 -1.68
CA GLU A 3 32.56 -3.70 -2.35
C GLU A 3 32.40 -3.80 -3.87
N ALA A 4 31.18 -4.10 -4.34
CA ALA A 4 30.89 -4.24 -5.77
C ALA A 4 30.72 -2.89 -6.49
N TYR A 5 30.33 -1.84 -5.76
CA TYR A 5 30.05 -0.51 -6.31
C TYR A 5 30.61 0.59 -5.41
N PRO A 6 31.96 0.74 -5.33
CA PRO A 6 32.61 1.73 -4.45
C PRO A 6 32.17 3.18 -4.74
N SER A 7 31.86 3.50 -5.99
CA SER A 7 31.40 4.84 -6.41
C SER A 7 30.03 5.23 -5.85
N LEU A 8 29.28 4.29 -5.30
CA LEU A 8 27.96 4.52 -4.71
C LEU A 8 27.98 4.46 -3.18
N GLU A 9 29.15 4.38 -2.55
CA GLU A 9 29.26 4.18 -1.09
C GLU A 9 28.46 5.21 -0.30
N ASP A 10 28.57 6.49 -0.65
CA ASP A 10 27.86 7.60 0.00
C ASP A 10 26.35 7.58 -0.23
N HIS A 11 25.86 6.78 -1.18
CA HIS A 11 24.46 6.62 -1.51
C HIS A 11 23.84 5.32 -0.96
N ILE A 12 24.64 4.48 -0.30
CA ILE A 12 24.19 3.22 0.29
C ILE A 12 23.85 3.43 1.75
N ILE A 13 22.57 3.38 2.06
CA ILE A 13 22.04 3.44 3.43
C ILE A 13 21.66 2.03 3.86
N GLU A 14 22.32 1.51 4.89
CA GLU A 14 22.01 0.22 5.51
C GLU A 14 21.14 0.45 6.74
N ASP A 15 19.81 0.36 6.58
CA ASP A 15 18.86 0.64 7.65
C ASP A 15 17.54 -0.16 7.45
N ASP A 16 16.74 -0.25 8.50
CA ASP A 16 15.40 -0.79 8.44
C ASP A 16 14.46 0.24 7.81
N PHE A 17 14.09 0.02 6.55
CA PHE A 17 13.21 0.92 5.82
C PHE A 17 11.92 1.25 6.57
N LEU A 18 11.34 0.30 7.31
CA LEU A 18 10.09 0.53 8.04
C LEU A 18 10.25 1.51 9.22
N LYS A 19 11.46 1.61 9.80
CA LYS A 19 11.78 2.53 10.90
C LYS A 19 12.37 3.86 10.43
N MET A 20 12.90 3.89 9.21
CA MET A 20 13.58 5.05 8.65
C MET A 20 12.65 6.27 8.57
N ASN A 21 13.16 7.45 8.89
CA ASN A 21 12.45 8.71 8.65
C ASN A 21 12.69 9.19 7.22
N LEU A 22 11.69 9.02 6.34
CA LEU A 22 11.83 9.33 4.92
C LEU A 22 12.01 10.84 4.64
N HIS A 23 11.48 11.72 5.48
CA HIS A 23 11.67 13.17 5.35
C HIS A 23 13.11 13.62 5.55
N ARG A 24 13.93 12.81 6.24
CA ARG A 24 15.38 13.12 6.45
C ARG A 24 16.27 12.68 5.29
N LEU A 25 15.79 11.80 4.40
CA LEU A 25 16.61 11.26 3.31
C LEU A 25 17.07 12.32 2.32
N PHE A 26 16.16 13.25 1.98
CA PHE A 26 16.39 14.27 0.96
C PHE A 26 15.88 15.64 1.43
N ASP A 27 16.01 15.93 2.72
CA ASP A 27 15.55 17.19 3.34
C ASP A 27 14.10 17.55 2.99
N GLY A 28 13.22 16.54 2.98
CA GLY A 28 11.81 16.70 2.63
C GLY A 28 11.52 16.85 1.15
N THR A 29 12.53 16.76 0.28
CA THR A 29 12.33 16.82 -1.17
C THR A 29 11.60 15.56 -1.65
N PRO A 30 10.56 15.70 -2.52
CA PRO A 30 9.87 14.55 -3.08
C PRO A 30 10.80 13.63 -3.89
N PHE A 31 10.61 12.32 -3.75
CA PHE A 31 11.39 11.30 -4.45
C PHE A 31 10.52 10.13 -4.92
N VAL A 32 11.00 9.41 -5.91
CA VAL A 32 10.38 8.18 -6.40
C VAL A 32 10.86 7.00 -5.58
N LEU A 33 9.92 6.24 -5.02
CA LEU A 33 10.23 4.99 -4.32
C LEU A 33 10.16 3.83 -5.31
N THR A 34 11.30 3.16 -5.53
CA THR A 34 11.35 1.98 -6.43
C THR A 34 12.08 0.83 -5.77
N GLY A 35 11.69 -0.42 -6.09
CA GLY A 35 12.37 -1.57 -5.53
C GLY A 35 11.83 -2.93 -5.94
N ASN A 36 12.65 -3.94 -5.63
CA ASN A 36 12.21 -5.32 -5.50
C ASN A 36 11.83 -5.54 -4.04
N TYR A 37 10.54 -5.41 -3.74
CA TYR A 37 10.07 -5.39 -2.35
C TYR A 37 10.02 -6.81 -1.75
N PRO A 38 10.53 -6.99 -0.51
CA PRO A 38 10.39 -8.26 0.18
C PRO A 38 8.92 -8.63 0.36
N TYR A 39 8.54 -9.85 -0.03
CA TYR A 39 7.13 -10.29 -0.08
C TYR A 39 6.42 -10.21 1.27
N ASN A 40 7.12 -10.55 2.34
CA ASN A 40 6.58 -10.59 3.71
C ASN A 40 6.26 -9.21 4.31
N ILE A 41 6.87 -8.13 3.80
CA ILE A 41 6.67 -6.77 4.32
C ILE A 41 6.15 -5.78 3.27
N SER A 42 5.85 -6.20 2.05
CA SER A 42 5.41 -5.30 0.97
C SER A 42 4.21 -4.44 1.37
N SER A 43 3.22 -5.01 2.05
CA SER A 43 2.07 -4.25 2.55
C SER A 43 2.46 -3.18 3.58
N GLN A 44 3.43 -3.45 4.45
CA GLN A 44 3.93 -2.49 5.44
C GLN A 44 4.68 -1.34 4.75
N ILE A 45 5.46 -1.64 3.71
CA ILE A 45 6.14 -0.63 2.88
C ILE A 45 5.11 0.31 2.25
N PHE A 46 4.00 -0.22 1.71
CA PHE A 46 2.95 0.61 1.13
C PHE A 46 2.17 1.42 2.17
N PHE A 47 1.98 0.92 3.37
CA PHE A 47 1.43 1.75 4.45
C PHE A 47 2.38 2.88 4.83
N LYS A 48 3.69 2.61 4.89
CA LYS A 48 4.68 3.66 5.11
C LYS A 48 4.72 4.69 3.98
N MET A 49 4.57 4.25 2.73
CA MET A 49 4.40 5.15 1.58
C MET A 49 3.17 6.06 1.76
N LEU A 50 2.02 5.49 2.16
CA LEU A 50 0.80 6.26 2.42
C LEU A 50 0.97 7.29 3.55
N ASP A 51 1.70 6.92 4.60
CA ASP A 51 1.98 7.83 5.73
C ASP A 51 2.97 8.97 5.33
N ASN A 52 3.66 8.84 4.18
CA ASN A 52 4.60 9.82 3.61
C ASN A 52 4.21 10.24 2.17
N LYS A 53 2.91 10.24 1.87
CA LYS A 53 2.38 10.52 0.52
C LYS A 53 2.66 11.93 0.00
N ASP A 54 3.00 12.84 0.88
CA ASP A 54 3.40 14.21 0.59
C ASP A 54 4.75 14.30 -0.12
N ILE A 55 5.68 13.38 0.19
CA ILE A 55 7.03 13.32 -0.40
C ILE A 55 7.25 12.14 -1.35
N VAL A 56 6.29 11.23 -1.50
CA VAL A 56 6.38 10.08 -2.41
C VAL A 56 5.35 10.21 -3.54
N PRO A 57 5.64 11.00 -4.60
CA PRO A 57 4.70 11.19 -5.72
C PRO A 57 4.52 9.94 -6.57
N CYS A 58 5.48 9.03 -6.58
CA CYS A 58 5.43 7.80 -7.35
C CYS A 58 6.13 6.66 -6.60
N CYS A 59 5.49 5.50 -6.60
CA CYS A 59 6.06 4.26 -6.09
C CYS A 59 5.89 3.18 -7.16
N THR A 60 6.96 2.47 -7.47
CA THR A 60 6.94 1.38 -8.44
C THR A 60 7.82 0.23 -7.97
N GLY A 61 7.53 -0.97 -8.41
CA GLY A 61 8.39 -2.10 -8.08
C GLY A 61 7.69 -3.45 -8.19
N MET A 62 8.47 -4.46 -7.86
CA MET A 62 8.06 -5.85 -7.95
C MET A 62 7.61 -6.38 -6.60
N ILE A 63 6.45 -7.05 -6.61
CA ILE A 63 5.81 -7.69 -5.45
C ILE A 63 5.21 -9.03 -5.86
N GLN A 64 4.65 -9.78 -4.91
CA GLN A 64 3.85 -10.97 -5.23
C GLN A 64 2.66 -10.59 -6.13
N LYS A 65 2.41 -11.40 -7.16
CA LYS A 65 1.30 -11.19 -8.11
C LYS A 65 -0.05 -11.02 -7.42
N GLU A 66 -0.36 -11.87 -6.44
CA GLU A 66 -1.63 -11.79 -5.71
C GLU A 66 -1.80 -10.44 -4.97
N VAL A 67 -0.71 -9.90 -4.40
CA VAL A 67 -0.74 -8.59 -3.72
C VAL A 67 -0.94 -7.47 -4.74
N ALA A 68 -0.27 -7.55 -5.89
CA ALA A 68 -0.43 -6.60 -6.98
C ALA A 68 -1.87 -6.56 -7.52
N GLU A 69 -2.45 -7.74 -7.78
CA GLU A 69 -3.85 -7.88 -8.21
C GLU A 69 -4.83 -7.31 -7.17
N ARG A 70 -4.56 -7.54 -5.88
CA ARG A 70 -5.37 -7.00 -4.79
C ARG A 70 -5.30 -5.47 -4.73
N ILE A 71 -4.11 -4.88 -4.87
CA ILE A 71 -3.92 -3.42 -4.85
C ILE A 71 -4.60 -2.76 -6.05
N ALA A 72 -4.51 -3.39 -7.24
CA ALA A 72 -5.09 -2.89 -8.48
C ALA A 72 -6.59 -3.20 -8.65
N ALA A 73 -7.16 -4.03 -7.78
CA ALA A 73 -8.56 -4.46 -7.88
C ALA A 73 -9.53 -3.29 -7.74
N GLY A 74 -10.58 -3.29 -8.57
CA GLY A 74 -11.71 -2.37 -8.46
C GLY A 74 -12.83 -2.88 -7.56
N PRO A 75 -13.77 -2.01 -7.17
CA PRO A 75 -14.96 -2.37 -6.41
C PRO A 75 -15.73 -3.52 -7.06
N GLY A 76 -16.35 -4.39 -6.24
CA GLY A 76 -17.16 -5.51 -6.70
C GLY A 76 -16.38 -6.80 -6.97
N SER A 77 -15.04 -6.75 -7.02
CA SER A 77 -14.21 -7.96 -7.17
C SER A 77 -13.93 -8.65 -5.82
N LYS A 78 -13.65 -9.97 -5.88
CA LYS A 78 -13.26 -10.74 -4.67
C LYS A 78 -11.93 -10.27 -4.07
N THR A 79 -11.06 -9.72 -4.88
CA THR A 79 -9.73 -9.26 -4.48
C THR A 79 -9.72 -7.85 -3.92
N TYR A 80 -10.78 -7.06 -4.20
CA TYR A 80 -10.93 -5.73 -3.63
C TYR A 80 -10.98 -5.75 -2.11
N GLY A 81 -10.12 -4.98 -1.46
CA GLY A 81 -9.96 -5.03 -0.03
C GLY A 81 -9.25 -3.80 0.56
N ILE A 82 -8.77 -3.95 1.78
CA ILE A 82 -8.15 -2.85 2.55
C ILE A 82 -7.06 -2.14 1.75
N LEU A 83 -6.13 -2.90 1.13
CA LEU A 83 -5.04 -2.30 0.34
C LEU A 83 -5.56 -1.57 -0.90
N SER A 84 -6.57 -2.13 -1.59
CA SER A 84 -7.19 -1.47 -2.75
C SER A 84 -7.75 -0.11 -2.35
N VAL A 85 -8.58 -0.07 -1.31
CA VAL A 85 -9.26 1.16 -0.86
C VAL A 85 -8.26 2.20 -0.37
N LEU A 86 -7.35 1.83 0.53
CA LEU A 86 -6.44 2.78 1.15
C LEU A 86 -5.41 3.34 0.17
N ILE A 87 -4.92 2.52 -0.77
CA ILE A 87 -3.94 2.99 -1.77
C ILE A 87 -4.64 3.82 -2.84
N GLN A 88 -5.76 3.34 -3.39
CA GLN A 88 -6.45 4.02 -4.49
C GLN A 88 -7.14 5.33 -4.05
N ALA A 89 -7.35 5.54 -2.76
CA ALA A 89 -7.77 6.85 -2.23
C ALA A 89 -6.77 7.97 -2.59
N TRP A 90 -5.48 7.64 -2.68
CA TRP A 90 -4.40 8.61 -2.85
C TRP A 90 -3.54 8.40 -4.10
N TYR A 91 -3.58 7.21 -4.69
CA TYR A 91 -2.74 6.82 -5.83
C TYR A 91 -3.56 6.18 -6.94
N LYS A 92 -3.26 6.54 -8.17
CA LYS A 92 -3.64 5.76 -9.34
C LYS A 92 -2.74 4.53 -9.39
N VAL A 93 -3.32 3.35 -9.48
CA VAL A 93 -2.60 2.08 -9.52
C VAL A 93 -2.62 1.50 -10.93
N GLU A 94 -1.46 1.11 -11.43
CA GLU A 94 -1.29 0.46 -12.72
C GLU A 94 -0.56 -0.86 -12.53
N TYR A 95 -1.21 -1.95 -12.93
CA TYR A 95 -0.58 -3.27 -13.03
C TYR A 95 0.17 -3.31 -14.37
N LEU A 96 1.51 -3.29 -14.34
CA LEU A 96 2.30 -3.16 -15.56
C LEU A 96 2.47 -4.50 -16.25
N PHE A 97 3.03 -5.50 -15.56
CA PHE A 97 3.21 -6.85 -16.10
C PHE A 97 3.47 -7.89 -15.02
N THR A 98 3.24 -9.15 -15.38
CA THR A 98 3.56 -10.32 -14.56
C THR A 98 4.98 -10.80 -14.84
N VAL A 99 5.68 -11.22 -13.78
CA VAL A 99 7.02 -11.84 -13.85
C VAL A 99 6.91 -13.30 -13.45
N SER A 100 7.41 -14.18 -14.32
CA SER A 100 7.40 -15.62 -14.05
C SER A 100 8.37 -15.97 -12.93
N GLU A 101 8.01 -16.96 -12.12
CA GLU A 101 8.86 -17.54 -11.08
C GLU A 101 10.16 -18.14 -11.63
N HIS A 102 10.16 -18.56 -12.90
CA HIS A 102 11.31 -19.22 -13.54
C HIS A 102 12.47 -18.26 -13.90
N VAL A 103 12.25 -16.94 -13.79
CA VAL A 103 13.34 -15.96 -14.05
C VAL A 103 14.22 -15.73 -12.82
N PHE A 104 13.88 -16.33 -11.69
CA PHE A 104 14.63 -16.20 -10.44
C PHE A 104 15.46 -17.46 -10.14
N ASN A 105 16.57 -17.26 -9.45
CA ASN A 105 17.42 -18.35 -8.95
C ASN A 105 17.79 -18.13 -7.48
N PRO A 106 17.28 -18.93 -6.54
CA PRO A 106 16.27 -19.99 -6.73
C PRO A 106 14.88 -19.45 -7.07
N PRO A 107 14.03 -20.22 -7.77
CA PRO A 107 12.69 -19.76 -8.13
C PRO A 107 11.79 -19.67 -6.89
N PRO A 108 11.04 -18.57 -6.70
CA PRO A 108 10.04 -18.47 -5.65
C PRO A 108 8.84 -19.40 -5.93
N LYS A 109 8.04 -19.68 -4.90
CA LYS A 109 6.83 -20.51 -5.03
C LYS A 109 5.66 -19.81 -5.73
N VAL A 110 5.76 -18.51 -5.97
CA VAL A 110 4.67 -17.66 -6.48
C VAL A 110 5.19 -16.73 -7.57
N LYS A 111 4.32 -16.36 -8.50
CA LYS A 111 4.61 -15.35 -9.51
C LYS A 111 4.73 -13.97 -8.87
N SER A 112 5.51 -13.13 -9.52
CA SER A 112 5.63 -11.71 -9.18
C SER A 112 4.88 -10.85 -10.19
N ALA A 113 4.69 -9.59 -9.84
CA ALA A 113 4.19 -8.58 -10.76
C ALA A 113 4.85 -7.23 -10.45
N VAL A 114 4.96 -6.42 -11.47
CA VAL A 114 5.42 -5.03 -11.35
C VAL A 114 4.20 -4.12 -11.41
N ILE A 115 4.12 -3.24 -10.44
CA ILE A 115 3.07 -2.21 -10.35
C ILE A 115 3.68 -0.82 -10.31
N ARG A 116 2.88 0.16 -10.69
CA ARG A 116 3.17 1.58 -10.54
C ARG A 116 2.01 2.25 -9.82
N MET A 117 2.32 3.06 -8.84
CA MET A 117 1.38 3.86 -8.06
C MET A 117 1.81 5.32 -8.16
N THR A 118 1.01 6.16 -8.80
CA THR A 118 1.27 7.60 -8.98
C THR A 118 0.24 8.38 -8.20
N ARG A 119 0.67 9.42 -7.46
CA ARG A 119 -0.26 10.29 -6.73
C ARG A 119 -1.37 10.76 -7.67
N ASN A 120 -2.60 10.61 -7.21
CA ASN A 120 -3.77 11.17 -7.87
C ASN A 120 -4.02 12.62 -7.41
N GLU A 121 -5.10 13.22 -7.88
CA GLU A 121 -5.44 14.62 -7.58
C GLU A 121 -6.04 14.82 -6.18
N THR A 122 -6.26 13.76 -5.41
CA THR A 122 -6.85 13.82 -4.07
C THR A 122 -5.89 14.53 -3.12
N LYS A 123 -6.29 15.70 -2.64
CA LYS A 123 -5.56 16.47 -1.63
C LYS A 123 -6.03 16.11 -0.21
N GLU A 124 -7.32 15.92 -0.06
CA GLU A 124 -7.99 15.57 1.20
C GLU A 124 -9.20 14.67 0.92
N LEU A 125 -9.60 13.87 1.89
CA LEU A 125 -10.72 12.91 1.76
C LEU A 125 -12.08 13.50 2.15
N GLY A 126 -12.15 14.75 2.61
CA GLY A 126 -13.38 15.32 3.19
C GLY A 126 -13.77 14.71 4.54
N CYS A 127 -12.89 13.91 5.16
CA CYS A 127 -13.06 13.29 6.46
C CYS A 127 -11.70 13.07 7.14
N ASP A 128 -11.71 12.76 8.44
CA ASP A 128 -10.49 12.41 9.17
C ASP A 128 -9.85 11.12 8.60
N GLU A 129 -8.57 11.21 8.22
CA GLU A 129 -7.84 10.09 7.58
C GLU A 129 -7.65 8.89 8.52
N LYS A 130 -7.51 9.12 9.82
CA LYS A 130 -7.35 8.03 10.81
C LYS A 130 -8.67 7.28 10.95
N LEU A 131 -9.78 8.02 11.02
CA LEU A 131 -11.12 7.44 11.06
C LEU A 131 -11.41 6.67 9.76
N PHE A 132 -11.09 7.23 8.59
CA PHE A 132 -11.22 6.54 7.30
C PHE A 132 -10.46 5.20 7.30
N LYS A 133 -9.18 5.21 7.69
CA LYS A 133 -8.34 4.01 7.79
C LYS A 133 -8.92 2.99 8.77
N GLN A 134 -9.47 3.45 9.90
CA GLN A 134 -10.11 2.60 10.90
C GLN A 134 -11.39 1.96 10.38
N VAL A 135 -12.27 2.74 9.74
CA VAL A 135 -13.52 2.25 9.14
C VAL A 135 -13.23 1.19 8.08
N VAL A 136 -12.33 1.49 7.15
CA VAL A 136 -11.95 0.55 6.08
C VAL A 136 -11.40 -0.76 6.68
N LYS A 137 -10.47 -0.70 7.62
CA LYS A 137 -9.92 -1.91 8.26
C LYS A 137 -10.98 -2.69 9.00
N THR A 138 -11.84 -2.04 9.79
CA THR A 138 -12.85 -2.71 10.59
C THR A 138 -13.90 -3.40 9.71
N THR A 139 -14.36 -2.74 8.68
CA THR A 139 -15.41 -3.28 7.79
C THR A 139 -14.88 -4.41 6.91
N PHE A 140 -13.73 -4.26 6.29
CA PHE A 140 -13.14 -5.29 5.43
C PHE A 140 -12.62 -6.50 6.18
N ASN A 141 -12.23 -6.39 7.45
CA ASN A 141 -11.87 -7.53 8.29
C ASN A 141 -13.06 -8.43 8.62
N GLN A 142 -14.28 -7.94 8.45
CA GLN A 142 -15.53 -8.66 8.72
C GLN A 142 -16.32 -8.96 7.43
N ARG A 143 -15.67 -9.36 6.35
CA ARG A 143 -16.24 -9.55 4.99
C ARG A 143 -17.50 -10.42 4.92
N ARG A 144 -17.77 -11.27 5.91
CA ARG A 144 -18.98 -12.12 5.97
C ARG A 144 -20.17 -11.42 6.64
N LYS A 145 -19.98 -10.25 7.22
CA LYS A 145 -21.02 -9.46 7.85
C LYS A 145 -21.48 -8.35 6.93
N THR A 146 -22.74 -7.93 7.09
CA THR A 146 -23.22 -6.70 6.47
C THR A 146 -22.45 -5.49 6.97
N LEU A 147 -22.40 -4.42 6.19
CA LEU A 147 -21.69 -3.18 6.58
C LEU A 147 -22.22 -2.67 7.93
N ARG A 148 -23.54 -2.63 8.12
CA ARG A 148 -24.20 -2.28 9.38
C ARG A 148 -23.62 -3.04 10.58
N ASN A 149 -23.43 -4.34 10.47
CA ASN A 149 -22.91 -5.16 11.56
C ASN A 149 -21.39 -5.05 11.74
N SER A 150 -20.64 -4.78 10.67
CA SER A 150 -19.19 -4.67 10.73
C SER A 150 -18.71 -3.32 11.29
N ILE A 151 -19.51 -2.25 11.19
CA ILE A 151 -19.16 -0.91 11.67
C ILE A 151 -19.53 -0.66 13.15
N LYS A 152 -20.38 -1.50 13.74
CA LYS A 152 -20.79 -1.37 15.15
C LYS A 152 -19.66 -1.17 16.17
N PRO A 153 -18.49 -1.81 16.03
CA PRO A 153 -17.36 -1.57 16.95
C PRO A 153 -16.85 -0.12 16.96
N ILE A 154 -17.10 0.63 15.89
CA ILE A 154 -16.69 2.04 15.77
C ILE A 154 -17.79 2.97 16.26
N LEU A 155 -19.04 2.72 15.88
CA LEU A 155 -20.17 3.58 16.15
C LEU A 155 -20.87 3.30 17.49
N GLY A 156 -20.62 2.13 18.07
CA GLY A 156 -21.40 1.63 19.22
C GLY A 156 -22.66 0.87 18.81
N LYS A 157 -23.19 0.06 19.74
CA LYS A 157 -24.32 -0.85 19.45
C LYS A 157 -25.63 -0.12 19.18
N ASP A 158 -25.82 1.02 19.81
CA ASP A 158 -27.09 1.77 19.82
C ASP A 158 -27.00 3.10 19.06
N CYS A 159 -26.01 3.24 18.16
CA CYS A 159 -25.87 4.46 17.36
C CYS A 159 -26.97 4.52 16.28
N PRO A 160 -27.82 5.58 16.25
CA PRO A 160 -28.88 5.73 15.24
C PRO A 160 -28.35 5.72 13.80
N LEU A 161 -27.09 6.15 13.58
CA LEU A 161 -26.45 6.14 12.27
C LEU A 161 -26.26 4.72 11.72
N THR A 162 -26.24 3.67 12.56
CA THR A 162 -26.14 2.28 12.10
C THR A 162 -27.41 1.81 11.39
N GLU A 163 -28.54 2.45 11.60
CA GLU A 163 -29.83 2.12 10.94
C GLU A 163 -29.93 2.78 9.56
N ASN A 164 -29.23 3.88 9.34
CA ASN A 164 -29.29 4.68 8.12
C ASN A 164 -28.15 4.39 7.11
N ILE A 165 -27.29 3.40 7.39
CA ILE A 165 -26.14 3.05 6.52
C ILE A 165 -26.52 2.11 5.37
N LEU A 166 -27.80 1.87 5.13
CA LEU A 166 -28.29 1.13 3.93
C LEU A 166 -29.50 1.81 3.37
#